data_857deee0ba30be4038b9a2544f33c49b
#
_entry.id   857deee0ba30be4038b9a2544f33c49b
#
_cell.length_a   1.000
_cell.length_b   1.000
_cell.length_c   1.000
_cell.angle_alpha   90.00
_cell.angle_beta   90.00
_cell.angle_gamma   90.00
#
_symmetry.space_group_name_H-M   'P 1'
#
loop_
_entity.id
_entity.type
_entity.pdbx_description
1 polymer ?
#
loop_
_entity_poly.entity_id
_entity_poly.type
_entity_poly.pdbx_seq_one_letter_code
_entity_poly.pdbx_strand_id
1 'polypeptide(L)'
;MFLCYPLKSVETLFYILALFEIALGAYLIWDVLEWLGYVRRRLLTDPGFYSPRVAVLCPCKDMEPGLERNLISLTEFERQNYEIFFILASGSDPARSIVERVAKTSRVKAHVILAGSPTNCSEKVNNLRVAVEQLPPEFEVLVFVDSDGRPGKRWLHHLVAPLGNVTIGATTTMRWLIPNRSNLPTVLLAAWNAPVVTMLTEKGRNFCWGGGTAVRRSIFEQSGVLDQWRNTVSDDYSLTRALERNNRSIVFIPECLTLSYVETDFRGLLEFTNRQILITRVYAEKVWAPAAVTHLLYCLTLLLGVLLIGSDSFEQRPVFHIAMLTFLPLLLSAIRSSIRLIGVTEAVPAARPLIMGQAWIYILLPVFVPFLYVMNFVNSLVTRKIRWRGMAYELMGTEQTRIVSF
;
A
#
# COMPACT_ATOMS: atom_id res chain seq x y z
N MET A 1 -30.37 15.53 40.85
CA MET A 1 -29.07 16.25 40.95
C MET A 1 -27.85 15.39 40.57
N PHE A 2 -27.92 14.07 40.69
CA PHE A 2 -26.78 13.17 40.43
C PHE A 2 -26.50 12.83 38.96
N LEU A 3 -27.41 13.12 38.02
CA LEU A 3 -27.23 12.82 36.59
C LEU A 3 -26.56 13.92 35.78
N CYS A 4 -26.42 15.15 36.32
CA CYS A 4 -25.80 16.28 35.58
C CYS A 4 -24.28 16.29 35.60
N TYR A 5 -23.61 15.67 36.56
CA TYR A 5 -22.14 15.65 36.66
C TYR A 5 -21.45 14.78 35.58
N PRO A 6 -21.91 13.55 35.29
CA PRO A 6 -21.28 12.72 34.25
C PRO A 6 -21.47 13.27 32.83
N LEU A 7 -22.57 13.97 32.57
CA LEU A 7 -22.85 14.55 31.26
C LEU A 7 -21.95 15.76 30.92
N LYS A 8 -21.62 16.61 31.89
CA LYS A 8 -20.66 17.73 31.68
C LYS A 8 -19.24 17.22 31.41
N SER A 9 -18.81 16.14 32.03
CA SER A 9 -17.52 15.53 31.76
C SER A 9 -17.42 14.88 30.37
N VAL A 10 -18.52 14.25 29.88
CA VAL A 10 -18.60 13.69 28.52
C VAL A 10 -18.56 14.80 27.47
N GLU A 11 -19.28 15.89 27.70
CA GLU A 11 -19.31 17.05 26.82
C GLU A 11 -17.92 17.72 26.74
N THR A 12 -17.25 17.90 27.88
CA THR A 12 -15.88 18.42 27.91
C THR A 12 -14.91 17.52 27.14
N LEU A 13 -15.00 16.20 27.31
CA LEU A 13 -14.21 15.24 26.57
C LEU A 13 -14.46 15.35 25.06
N PHE A 14 -15.72 15.46 24.64
CA PHE A 14 -16.08 15.64 23.23
C PHE A 14 -15.43 16.91 22.65
N TYR A 15 -15.52 18.06 23.32
CA TYR A 15 -14.90 19.29 22.82
C TYR A 15 -13.38 19.17 22.68
N ILE A 16 -12.70 18.53 23.64
CA ILE A 16 -11.26 18.29 23.54
C ILE A 16 -10.93 17.44 22.33
N LEU A 17 -11.63 16.32 22.14
CA LEU A 17 -11.41 15.42 21.02
C LEU A 17 -11.74 16.07 19.68
N ALA A 18 -12.86 16.79 19.59
CA ALA A 18 -13.27 17.46 18.36
C ALA A 18 -12.27 18.55 17.93
N LEU A 19 -11.77 19.35 18.88
CA LEU A 19 -10.74 20.35 18.61
C LEU A 19 -9.43 19.69 18.14
N PHE A 20 -9.03 18.58 18.76
CA PHE A 20 -7.88 17.81 18.33
C PHE A 20 -8.05 17.29 16.90
N GLU A 21 -9.21 16.67 16.58
CA GLU A 21 -9.50 16.15 15.24
C GLU A 21 -9.54 17.25 14.17
N ILE A 22 -10.05 18.42 14.50
CA ILE A 22 -10.04 19.58 13.59
C ILE A 22 -8.61 20.06 13.33
N ALA A 23 -7.81 20.20 14.38
CA ALA A 23 -6.39 20.58 14.25
C ALA A 23 -5.60 19.55 13.44
N LEU A 24 -5.81 18.26 13.71
CA LEU A 24 -5.21 17.15 12.94
C LEU A 24 -5.69 17.17 11.49
N GLY A 25 -6.98 17.37 11.25
CA GLY A 25 -7.56 17.47 9.90
C GLY A 25 -6.95 18.62 9.10
N ALA A 26 -6.78 19.80 9.72
CA ALA A 26 -6.10 20.94 9.09
C ALA A 26 -4.63 20.64 8.77
N TYR A 27 -3.90 20.03 9.69
CA TYR A 27 -2.53 19.56 9.45
C TYR A 27 -2.45 18.56 8.29
N LEU A 28 -3.37 17.58 8.24
CA LEU A 28 -3.39 16.58 7.17
C LEU A 28 -3.82 17.15 5.80
N ILE A 29 -4.57 18.27 5.78
CA ILE A 29 -4.82 19.00 4.53
C ILE A 29 -3.54 19.68 4.06
N TRP A 30 -2.81 20.34 4.96
CA TRP A 30 -1.51 20.92 4.63
C TRP A 30 -0.53 19.83 4.10
N ASP A 31 -0.43 18.71 4.78
CA ASP A 31 0.43 17.57 4.39
C ASP A 31 0.09 17.04 2.98
N VAL A 32 -1.20 16.88 2.67
CA VAL A 32 -1.60 16.40 1.32
C VAL A 32 -1.39 17.47 0.23
N LEU A 33 -1.40 18.76 0.57
CA LEU A 33 -1.04 19.84 -0.36
C LEU A 33 0.47 19.82 -0.67
N GLU A 34 1.32 19.59 0.34
CA GLU A 34 2.75 19.38 0.15
C GLU A 34 3.01 18.14 -0.73
N TRP A 35 2.27 17.04 -0.48
CA TRP A 35 2.32 15.85 -1.32
C TRP A 35 1.93 16.14 -2.77
N LEU A 36 0.83 16.87 -3.01
CA LEU A 36 0.41 17.28 -4.35
C LEU A 36 1.48 18.15 -5.03
N GLY A 37 2.07 19.08 -4.28
CA GLY A 37 3.20 19.90 -4.75
C GLY A 37 4.39 19.04 -5.18
N TYR A 38 4.74 18.02 -4.40
CA TYR A 38 5.77 17.05 -4.76
C TYR A 38 5.42 16.28 -6.04
N VAL A 39 4.21 15.72 -6.13
CA VAL A 39 3.74 15.03 -7.34
C VAL A 39 3.93 15.90 -8.57
N ARG A 40 3.46 17.15 -8.53
CA ARG A 40 3.57 18.10 -9.64
C ARG A 40 5.01 18.42 -10.03
N ARG A 41 5.88 18.64 -9.04
CA ARG A 41 7.31 18.85 -9.30
C ARG A 41 7.93 17.65 -10.00
N ARG A 42 7.62 16.43 -9.54
CA ARG A 42 8.12 15.19 -10.15
C ARG A 42 7.66 15.02 -11.59
N LEU A 43 6.39 15.27 -11.88
CA LEU A 43 5.83 15.18 -13.23
C LEU A 43 6.48 16.15 -14.23
N LEU A 44 7.04 17.25 -13.75
CA LEU A 44 7.78 18.23 -14.56
C LEU A 44 9.29 17.94 -14.65
N THR A 45 9.79 17.02 -13.85
CA THR A 45 11.23 16.69 -13.80
C THR A 45 11.54 15.61 -14.82
N ASP A 46 12.56 15.82 -15.65
CA ASP A 46 13.09 14.76 -16.51
C ASP A 46 13.62 13.61 -15.61
N PRO A 47 13.16 12.38 -15.80
CA PRO A 47 13.65 11.23 -15.04
C PRO A 47 15.15 10.97 -15.26
N GLY A 48 15.76 11.55 -16.29
CA GLY A 48 17.15 11.34 -16.68
C GLY A 48 17.34 10.05 -17.51
N PHE A 49 18.59 9.81 -17.85
CA PHE A 49 18.99 8.64 -18.61
C PHE A 49 19.92 7.75 -17.78
N TYR A 50 19.43 6.55 -17.44
CA TYR A 50 20.23 5.48 -16.83
C TYR A 50 19.78 4.16 -17.43
N SER A 51 20.67 3.45 -18.13
CA SER A 51 20.31 2.26 -18.93
C SER A 51 21.07 1.00 -18.50
N PRO A 52 20.94 0.56 -17.23
CA PRO A 52 21.50 -0.70 -16.77
C PRO A 52 20.74 -1.89 -17.35
N ARG A 53 21.31 -3.09 -17.23
CA ARG A 53 20.57 -4.32 -17.46
C ARG A 53 19.65 -4.61 -16.27
N VAL A 54 18.35 -4.76 -16.52
CA VAL A 54 17.31 -4.85 -15.50
C VAL A 54 16.70 -6.23 -15.47
N ALA A 55 16.61 -6.83 -14.27
CA ALA A 55 15.77 -8.01 -14.01
C ALA A 55 14.44 -7.57 -13.40
N VAL A 56 13.33 -7.81 -14.09
CA VAL A 56 11.96 -7.61 -13.57
C VAL A 56 11.48 -8.92 -12.97
N LEU A 57 11.26 -8.95 -11.66
CA LEU A 57 10.92 -10.13 -10.86
C LEU A 57 9.46 -10.08 -10.49
N CYS A 58 8.65 -11.02 -11.00
CA CYS A 58 7.21 -11.06 -10.84
C CYS A 58 6.78 -12.41 -10.23
N PRO A 59 6.58 -12.52 -8.92
CA PRO A 59 5.96 -13.70 -8.31
C PRO A 59 4.51 -13.84 -8.76
N CYS A 60 4.16 -15.03 -9.25
CA CYS A 60 2.82 -15.35 -9.72
C CYS A 60 2.24 -16.48 -8.87
N LYS A 61 0.94 -16.43 -8.60
CA LYS A 61 0.20 -17.47 -7.88
C LYS A 61 -1.28 -17.39 -8.19
N ASP A 62 -1.90 -18.54 -8.37
CA ASP A 62 -3.32 -18.72 -8.60
C ASP A 62 -3.86 -17.95 -9.83
N MET A 63 -5.11 -18.20 -10.16
CA MET A 63 -5.80 -17.51 -11.27
C MET A 63 -6.44 -16.21 -10.75
N GLU A 64 -5.70 -15.10 -10.89
CA GLU A 64 -6.25 -13.78 -10.57
C GLU A 64 -7.07 -13.18 -11.72
N PRO A 65 -8.12 -12.42 -11.41
CA PRO A 65 -8.85 -11.68 -12.43
C PRO A 65 -7.93 -10.76 -13.24
N GLY A 66 -7.85 -10.99 -14.55
CA GLY A 66 -7.03 -10.17 -15.44
C GLY A 66 -5.53 -10.49 -15.42
N LEU A 67 -5.10 -11.60 -14.80
CA LEU A 67 -3.69 -12.01 -14.71
C LEU A 67 -2.96 -11.91 -16.05
N GLU A 68 -3.49 -12.49 -17.12
CA GLU A 68 -2.85 -12.46 -18.44
C GLU A 68 -2.59 -11.03 -18.94
N ARG A 69 -3.57 -10.12 -18.80
CA ARG A 69 -3.43 -8.71 -19.20
C ARG A 69 -2.40 -7.98 -18.34
N ASN A 70 -2.34 -8.29 -17.05
CA ASN A 70 -1.36 -7.70 -16.15
C ASN A 70 0.05 -8.14 -16.54
N LEU A 71 0.26 -9.45 -16.78
CA LEU A 71 1.57 -9.98 -17.18
C LEU A 71 2.01 -9.46 -18.56
N ILE A 72 1.08 -9.35 -19.52
CA ILE A 72 1.38 -8.76 -20.84
C ILE A 72 1.89 -7.32 -20.68
N SER A 73 1.31 -6.51 -19.80
CA SER A 73 1.75 -5.13 -19.60
C SER A 73 3.23 -5.02 -19.17
N LEU A 74 3.77 -6.04 -18.48
CA LEU A 74 5.19 -6.09 -18.13
C LEU A 74 6.10 -6.34 -19.34
N THR A 75 5.57 -6.95 -20.40
CA THR A 75 6.31 -7.23 -21.64
C THR A 75 6.33 -6.07 -22.64
N GLU A 76 5.60 -4.98 -22.33
CA GLU A 76 5.37 -3.85 -23.23
C GLU A 76 6.05 -2.55 -22.79
N PHE A 77 7.01 -2.60 -21.85
CA PHE A 77 7.73 -1.41 -21.45
C PHE A 77 8.54 -0.81 -22.59
N GLU A 78 8.52 0.52 -22.71
CA GLU A 78 9.31 1.32 -23.69
C GLU A 78 10.79 1.39 -23.29
N ARG A 79 11.38 0.26 -22.89
CA ARG A 79 12.76 0.12 -22.48
C ARG A 79 13.33 -1.15 -23.10
N GLN A 80 14.55 -1.10 -23.63
CA GLN A 80 15.10 -2.21 -24.37
C GLN A 80 15.98 -3.17 -23.53
N ASN A 81 16.55 -2.69 -22.43
CA ASN A 81 17.56 -3.46 -21.69
C ASN A 81 16.98 -4.08 -20.40
N TYR A 82 15.96 -4.95 -20.55
CA TYR A 82 15.39 -5.69 -19.45
C TYR A 82 14.94 -7.10 -19.85
N GLU A 83 14.92 -7.98 -18.87
CA GLU A 83 14.34 -9.33 -18.96
C GLU A 83 13.35 -9.54 -17.82
N ILE A 84 12.34 -10.40 -18.05
CA ILE A 84 11.30 -10.68 -17.06
C ILE A 84 11.49 -12.09 -16.52
N PHE A 85 11.34 -12.21 -15.21
CA PHE A 85 11.38 -13.49 -14.49
C PHE A 85 10.04 -13.68 -13.80
N PHE A 86 9.18 -14.52 -14.36
CA PHE A 86 7.95 -14.97 -13.74
C PHE A 86 8.29 -16.12 -12.79
N ILE A 87 7.87 -16.02 -11.54
CA ILE A 87 8.26 -16.95 -10.50
C ILE A 87 7.02 -17.62 -9.93
N LEU A 88 7.00 -18.96 -9.97
CA LEU A 88 5.97 -19.80 -9.40
C LEU A 88 6.57 -20.67 -8.30
N ALA A 89 5.82 -20.93 -7.23
CA ALA A 89 6.28 -21.87 -6.21
C ALA A 89 6.26 -23.32 -6.70
N SER A 90 5.29 -23.67 -7.55
CA SER A 90 5.10 -25.06 -8.04
C SER A 90 4.74 -25.08 -9.51
N GLY A 91 5.16 -26.16 -10.17
CA GLY A 91 4.73 -26.47 -11.54
C GLY A 91 3.25 -26.85 -11.66
N SER A 92 2.56 -27.12 -10.56
CA SER A 92 1.12 -27.39 -10.51
C SER A 92 0.26 -26.14 -10.23
N ASP A 93 0.88 -24.95 -10.12
CA ASP A 93 0.13 -23.72 -9.88
C ASP A 93 -0.82 -23.42 -11.05
N PRO A 94 -2.09 -23.09 -10.81
CA PRO A 94 -3.05 -22.75 -11.85
C PRO A 94 -2.60 -21.60 -12.77
N ALA A 95 -1.80 -20.64 -12.27
CA ALA A 95 -1.26 -19.53 -13.07
C ALA A 95 -0.27 -19.99 -14.16
N ARG A 96 0.32 -21.19 -14.03
CA ARG A 96 1.41 -21.66 -14.89
C ARG A 96 1.10 -21.58 -16.38
N SER A 97 -0.06 -22.05 -16.80
CA SER A 97 -0.44 -22.05 -18.21
C SER A 97 -0.49 -20.64 -18.83
N ILE A 98 -0.93 -19.65 -18.07
CA ILE A 98 -0.95 -18.25 -18.49
C ILE A 98 0.47 -17.69 -18.52
N VAL A 99 1.25 -17.93 -17.46
CA VAL A 99 2.63 -17.48 -17.33
C VAL A 99 3.49 -17.98 -18.49
N GLU A 100 3.44 -19.29 -18.79
CA GLU A 100 4.19 -19.91 -19.91
C GLU A 100 3.75 -19.33 -21.28
N ARG A 101 2.44 -19.13 -21.47
CA ARG A 101 1.93 -18.52 -22.69
C ARG A 101 2.44 -17.10 -22.87
N VAL A 102 2.35 -16.25 -21.83
CA VAL A 102 2.85 -14.87 -21.88
C VAL A 102 4.36 -14.85 -22.08
N ALA A 103 5.12 -15.69 -21.39
CA ALA A 103 6.56 -15.79 -21.58
C ALA A 103 6.95 -16.15 -23.00
N LYS A 104 6.24 -17.11 -23.62
CA LYS A 104 6.48 -17.56 -24.99
C LYS A 104 6.16 -16.49 -26.05
N THR A 105 5.12 -15.68 -25.81
CA THR A 105 4.67 -14.64 -26.74
C THR A 105 5.26 -13.26 -26.46
N SER A 106 6.08 -13.14 -25.42
CA SER A 106 6.73 -11.89 -24.98
C SER A 106 7.64 -11.31 -26.06
N ARG A 107 7.63 -9.97 -26.20
CA ARG A 107 8.56 -9.23 -27.07
C ARG A 107 9.97 -9.10 -26.51
N VAL A 108 10.12 -9.33 -25.20
CA VAL A 108 11.39 -9.31 -24.49
C VAL A 108 11.68 -10.71 -23.95
N LYS A 109 12.92 -10.96 -23.57
CA LYS A 109 13.24 -12.26 -22.95
C LYS A 109 12.47 -12.41 -21.65
N ALA A 110 11.73 -13.51 -21.55
CA ALA A 110 10.95 -13.86 -20.38
C ALA A 110 11.26 -15.28 -19.93
N HIS A 111 11.49 -15.45 -18.64
CA HIS A 111 11.89 -16.67 -18.00
C HIS A 111 10.82 -17.14 -17.01
N VAL A 112 10.70 -18.43 -16.83
CA VAL A 112 9.83 -19.02 -15.80
C VAL A 112 10.72 -19.77 -14.82
N ILE A 113 10.64 -19.36 -13.53
CA ILE A 113 11.39 -19.99 -12.43
C ILE A 113 10.42 -20.74 -11.53
N LEU A 114 10.77 -21.95 -11.16
CA LEU A 114 10.09 -22.74 -10.13
C LEU A 114 10.90 -22.66 -8.83
N ALA A 115 10.36 -21.93 -7.84
CA ALA A 115 11.10 -21.61 -6.61
C ALA A 115 10.99 -22.69 -5.52
N GLY A 116 10.05 -23.61 -5.63
CA GLY A 116 9.77 -24.57 -4.57
C GLY A 116 8.98 -23.99 -3.40
N SER A 117 8.65 -24.85 -2.45
CA SER A 117 7.87 -24.48 -1.27
C SER A 117 8.73 -23.70 -0.25
N PRO A 118 8.17 -22.67 0.41
CA PRO A 118 8.85 -21.95 1.48
C PRO A 118 8.99 -22.82 2.74
N THR A 119 10.01 -22.54 3.56
CA THR A 119 10.20 -23.18 4.87
C THR A 119 9.88 -22.24 6.05
N ASN A 120 10.49 -21.07 6.08
CA ASN A 120 10.40 -20.12 7.22
C ASN A 120 10.04 -18.68 6.79
N CYS A 121 9.65 -18.50 5.54
CA CYS A 121 9.25 -17.19 5.01
C CYS A 121 7.93 -17.30 4.24
N SER A 122 7.38 -16.18 3.77
CA SER A 122 6.22 -16.24 2.89
C SER A 122 6.61 -16.82 1.53
N GLU A 123 5.62 -17.39 0.85
CA GLU A 123 5.83 -17.95 -0.50
C GLU A 123 6.31 -16.87 -1.48
N LYS A 124 5.76 -15.65 -1.42
CA LYS A 124 6.23 -14.52 -2.23
C LYS A 124 7.71 -14.23 -1.97
N VAL A 125 8.11 -14.16 -0.70
CA VAL A 125 9.51 -13.91 -0.32
C VAL A 125 10.43 -15.05 -0.79
N ASN A 126 10.00 -16.30 -0.62
CA ASN A 126 10.77 -17.46 -1.13
C ASN A 126 10.96 -17.39 -2.64
N ASN A 127 9.89 -17.08 -3.38
CA ASN A 127 9.92 -16.93 -4.83
C ASN A 127 10.93 -15.88 -5.25
N LEU A 128 10.88 -14.69 -4.64
CA LEU A 128 11.82 -13.60 -4.94
C LEU A 128 13.26 -13.96 -4.56
N ARG A 129 13.47 -14.57 -3.39
CA ARG A 129 14.81 -14.99 -2.92
C ARG A 129 15.46 -15.98 -3.88
N VAL A 130 14.75 -17.04 -4.23
CA VAL A 130 15.26 -18.08 -5.15
C VAL A 130 15.54 -17.48 -6.53
N ALA A 131 14.67 -16.60 -7.02
CA ALA A 131 14.91 -15.95 -8.30
C ALA A 131 16.18 -15.07 -8.27
N VAL A 132 16.37 -14.24 -7.23
CA VAL A 132 17.58 -13.40 -7.11
C VAL A 132 18.85 -14.24 -7.00
N GLU A 133 18.82 -15.36 -6.26
CA GLU A 133 19.96 -16.30 -6.13
C GLU A 133 20.34 -16.94 -7.48
N GLN A 134 19.38 -17.12 -8.39
CA GLN A 134 19.60 -17.73 -9.72
C GLN A 134 19.95 -16.70 -10.82
N LEU A 135 19.82 -15.38 -10.54
CA LEU A 135 20.08 -14.36 -11.54
C LEU A 135 21.56 -14.29 -11.92
N PRO A 136 21.89 -14.28 -13.22
CA PRO A 136 23.24 -13.96 -13.70
C PRO A 136 23.73 -12.60 -13.17
N PRO A 137 25.06 -12.45 -12.99
CA PRO A 137 25.65 -11.24 -12.37
C PRO A 137 25.52 -9.98 -13.21
N GLU A 138 25.26 -10.09 -14.51
CA GLU A 138 25.11 -8.96 -15.41
C GLU A 138 23.86 -8.10 -15.18
N PHE A 139 22.88 -8.55 -14.41
CA PHE A 139 21.74 -7.74 -14.02
C PHE A 139 22.13 -6.77 -12.91
N GLU A 140 22.19 -5.48 -13.25
CA GLU A 140 22.62 -4.40 -12.36
C GLU A 140 21.52 -3.83 -11.49
N VAL A 141 20.25 -3.92 -11.95
CA VAL A 141 19.07 -3.42 -11.23
C VAL A 141 18.04 -4.54 -11.12
N LEU A 142 17.53 -4.72 -9.90
CA LEU A 142 16.43 -5.61 -9.56
C LEU A 142 15.15 -4.78 -9.44
N VAL A 143 14.09 -5.22 -10.10
CA VAL A 143 12.78 -4.58 -10.04
C VAL A 143 11.75 -5.61 -9.58
N PHE A 144 11.10 -5.33 -8.48
CA PHE A 144 10.06 -6.18 -7.89
C PHE A 144 8.68 -5.66 -8.31
N VAL A 145 7.84 -6.54 -8.85
CA VAL A 145 6.47 -6.21 -9.29
C VAL A 145 5.49 -7.30 -8.85
N ASP A 146 4.26 -6.89 -8.51
CA ASP A 146 3.17 -7.83 -8.25
C ASP A 146 2.46 -8.22 -9.55
N SER A 147 1.90 -9.43 -9.62
CA SER A 147 1.15 -9.95 -10.76
C SER A 147 -0.26 -9.34 -10.90
N ASP A 148 -0.73 -8.63 -9.87
CA ASP A 148 -2.07 -8.00 -9.84
C ASP A 148 -2.07 -6.53 -10.25
N GLY A 149 -0.91 -5.98 -10.62
CA GLY A 149 -0.75 -4.62 -11.10
C GLY A 149 -0.67 -4.52 -12.63
N ARG A 150 -1.09 -3.36 -13.16
CA ARG A 150 -0.99 -3.05 -14.60
C ARG A 150 -0.23 -1.73 -14.79
N PRO A 151 1.10 -1.77 -14.81
CA PRO A 151 1.93 -0.59 -15.05
C PRO A 151 1.80 -0.09 -16.50
N GLY A 152 2.02 1.22 -16.68
CA GLY A 152 2.07 1.84 -18.01
C GLY A 152 3.39 1.57 -18.76
N LYS A 153 3.43 1.83 -20.06
CA LYS A 153 4.60 1.53 -20.92
C LYS A 153 5.91 2.21 -20.48
N ARG A 154 5.85 3.42 -19.94
CA ARG A 154 7.02 4.18 -19.47
C ARG A 154 7.39 3.91 -18.01
N TRP A 155 6.61 3.08 -17.33
CA TRP A 155 6.75 2.80 -15.90
C TRP A 155 8.17 2.36 -15.52
N LEU A 156 8.72 1.38 -16.23
CA LEU A 156 10.06 0.85 -15.93
C LEU A 156 11.16 1.91 -16.11
N HIS A 157 11.02 2.76 -17.14
CA HIS A 157 11.95 3.85 -17.37
C HIS A 157 11.93 4.84 -16.19
N HIS A 158 10.76 5.34 -15.82
CA HIS A 158 10.63 6.30 -14.71
C HIS A 158 11.08 5.71 -13.37
N LEU A 159 10.83 4.41 -13.13
CA LEU A 159 11.23 3.77 -11.88
C LEU A 159 12.74 3.57 -11.78
N VAL A 160 13.43 3.26 -12.90
CA VAL A 160 14.85 2.92 -12.91
C VAL A 160 15.76 4.14 -13.09
N ALA A 161 15.36 5.11 -13.90
CA ALA A 161 16.22 6.24 -14.27
C ALA A 161 16.81 7.01 -13.07
N PRO A 162 16.07 7.30 -11.98
CA PRO A 162 16.64 8.00 -10.83
C PRO A 162 17.76 7.24 -10.10
N LEU A 163 17.85 5.92 -10.27
CA LEU A 163 18.94 5.11 -9.70
C LEU A 163 20.30 5.40 -10.33
N GLY A 164 20.37 6.17 -11.41
CA GLY A 164 21.62 6.72 -11.93
C GLY A 164 22.33 7.65 -10.92
N ASN A 165 21.58 8.26 -10.00
CA ASN A 165 22.13 8.95 -8.85
C ASN A 165 22.55 7.95 -7.77
N VAL A 166 23.84 7.87 -7.47
CA VAL A 166 24.44 6.92 -6.51
C VAL A 166 23.96 7.11 -5.07
N THR A 167 23.42 8.27 -4.72
CA THR A 167 22.89 8.56 -3.37
C THR A 167 21.52 7.90 -3.12
N ILE A 168 20.78 7.57 -4.20
CA ILE A 168 19.49 6.91 -4.10
C ILE A 168 19.70 5.41 -3.89
N GLY A 169 19.16 4.87 -2.79
CA GLY A 169 19.21 3.44 -2.48
C GLY A 169 18.22 2.63 -3.30
N ALA A 170 16.97 3.05 -3.30
CA ALA A 170 15.89 2.45 -4.08
C ALA A 170 14.90 3.51 -4.56
N THR A 171 14.14 3.16 -5.58
CA THR A 171 12.94 3.88 -6.00
C THR A 171 11.72 3.02 -5.77
N THR A 172 10.61 3.63 -5.42
CA THR A 172 9.36 2.93 -5.15
C THR A 172 8.16 3.67 -5.73
N THR A 173 7.06 2.97 -5.84
CA THR A 173 5.77 3.53 -6.19
C THR A 173 4.68 2.96 -5.28
N MET A 174 3.41 3.11 -5.66
CA MET A 174 2.27 2.54 -4.96
C MET A 174 1.19 2.10 -5.94
N ARG A 175 0.30 1.20 -5.50
CA ARG A 175 -0.88 0.85 -6.27
C ARG A 175 -2.05 1.78 -5.99
N TRP A 176 -2.88 1.97 -7.01
CA TRP A 176 -4.19 2.54 -6.88
C TRP A 176 -5.24 1.48 -7.22
N LEU A 177 -6.07 1.13 -6.26
CA LEU A 177 -7.08 0.10 -6.44
C LEU A 177 -8.26 0.65 -7.23
N ILE A 178 -8.64 -0.05 -8.29
CA ILE A 178 -9.79 0.25 -9.15
C ILE A 178 -10.83 -0.83 -8.95
N PRO A 179 -11.99 -0.53 -8.37
CA PRO A 179 -13.10 -1.47 -8.28
C PRO A 179 -13.59 -1.94 -9.65
N ASN A 180 -13.52 -3.24 -9.93
CA ASN A 180 -14.16 -3.86 -11.10
C ASN A 180 -15.66 -4.04 -10.90
N ARG A 181 -16.10 -4.08 -9.64
CA ARG A 181 -17.49 -4.26 -9.23
C ARG A 181 -17.84 -3.29 -8.11
N SER A 182 -19.04 -2.71 -8.20
CA SER A 182 -19.53 -1.72 -7.23
C SER A 182 -20.20 -2.35 -6.00
N ASN A 183 -19.79 -3.56 -5.58
CA ASN A 183 -20.26 -4.13 -4.30
C ASN A 183 -19.53 -3.49 -3.12
N LEU A 184 -20.18 -3.45 -1.97
CA LEU A 184 -19.69 -2.73 -0.79
C LEU A 184 -18.28 -3.15 -0.34
N PRO A 185 -17.91 -4.45 -0.23
CA PRO A 185 -16.57 -4.82 0.19
C PRO A 185 -15.48 -4.36 -0.79
N THR A 186 -15.73 -4.39 -2.10
CA THR A 186 -14.75 -3.94 -3.11
C THR A 186 -14.50 -2.44 -3.05
N VAL A 187 -15.57 -1.63 -2.95
CA VAL A 187 -15.41 -0.17 -2.85
C VAL A 187 -14.81 0.26 -1.52
N LEU A 188 -15.13 -0.43 -0.42
CA LEU A 188 -14.49 -0.21 0.88
C LEU A 188 -13.00 -0.55 0.84
N LEU A 189 -12.60 -1.63 0.16
CA LEU A 189 -11.19 -1.98 0.00
C LEU A 189 -10.42 -0.89 -0.74
N ALA A 190 -10.98 -0.36 -1.83
CA ALA A 190 -10.37 0.72 -2.59
C ALA A 190 -10.25 2.01 -1.76
N ALA A 191 -11.30 2.39 -1.05
CA ALA A 191 -11.31 3.55 -0.15
C ALA A 191 -10.30 3.39 1.01
N TRP A 192 -10.19 2.17 1.58
CA TRP A 192 -9.27 1.83 2.65
C TRP A 192 -7.80 1.95 2.19
N ASN A 193 -7.48 1.50 0.97
CA ASN A 193 -6.12 1.57 0.45
C ASN A 193 -5.70 2.99 0.01
N ALA A 194 -6.64 3.82 -0.42
CA ALA A 194 -6.35 5.12 -1.03
C ALA A 194 -5.47 6.07 -0.19
N PRO A 195 -5.60 6.17 1.15
CA PRO A 195 -4.74 7.03 1.97
C PRO A 195 -3.25 6.67 1.94
N VAL A 196 -2.90 5.41 1.68
CA VAL A 196 -1.52 4.92 1.78
C VAL A 196 -0.58 5.63 0.81
N VAL A 197 -1.06 6.04 -0.37
CA VAL A 197 -0.23 6.72 -1.37
C VAL A 197 0.37 8.04 -0.86
N THR A 198 -0.33 8.75 0.03
CA THR A 198 0.14 10.01 0.61
C THR A 198 1.16 9.84 1.73
N MET A 199 1.44 8.61 2.16
CA MET A 199 2.55 8.32 3.09
C MET A 199 3.91 8.35 2.39
N LEU A 200 3.94 8.28 1.05
CA LEU A 200 5.14 8.36 0.22
C LEU A 200 5.34 9.80 -0.27
N THR A 201 6.40 10.45 0.17
CA THR A 201 6.64 11.89 -0.02
C THR A 201 8.07 12.17 -0.48
N GLU A 202 8.40 13.45 -0.66
CA GLU A 202 9.77 13.88 -1.01
C GLU A 202 10.75 13.71 0.14
N LYS A 203 10.34 14.08 1.35
CA LYS A 203 11.20 14.18 2.54
C LYS A 203 10.83 13.20 3.64
N GLY A 204 9.80 12.39 3.41
CA GLY A 204 9.32 11.41 4.39
C GLY A 204 10.23 10.18 4.49
N ARG A 205 9.94 9.37 5.48
CA ARG A 205 10.49 8.01 5.56
C ARG A 205 9.71 7.12 4.61
N ASN A 206 10.08 7.18 3.33
CA ASN A 206 9.48 6.33 2.31
C ASN A 206 9.78 4.86 2.60
N PHE A 207 8.88 4.00 2.19
CA PHE A 207 9.02 2.55 2.25
C PHE A 207 9.00 1.97 0.84
N CYS A 208 9.65 0.84 0.65
CA CYS A 208 9.52 0.05 -0.56
C CYS A 208 8.13 -0.59 -0.61
N TRP A 209 7.47 -0.55 -1.77
CA TRP A 209 6.29 -1.34 -2.01
C TRP A 209 6.62 -2.55 -2.89
N GLY A 210 6.30 -3.75 -2.43
CA GLY A 210 6.67 -4.99 -3.10
C GLY A 210 6.06 -5.22 -4.48
N GLY A 211 5.10 -4.37 -4.89
CA GLY A 211 4.51 -4.38 -6.24
C GLY A 211 5.10 -3.34 -7.19
N GLY A 212 6.11 -2.56 -6.75
CA GLY A 212 6.73 -1.54 -7.59
C GLY A 212 7.95 -0.91 -6.92
N THR A 213 9.06 -1.64 -6.81
CA THR A 213 10.32 -1.15 -6.25
C THR A 213 11.48 -1.54 -7.15
N ALA A 214 12.39 -0.58 -7.42
CA ALA A 214 13.66 -0.85 -8.07
C ALA A 214 14.83 -0.53 -7.15
N VAL A 215 15.86 -1.38 -7.18
CA VAL A 215 17.08 -1.24 -6.37
C VAL A 215 18.29 -1.69 -7.17
N ARG A 216 19.44 -0.99 -7.02
CA ARG A 216 20.68 -1.52 -7.59
C ARG A 216 21.04 -2.83 -6.90
N ARG A 217 21.45 -3.83 -7.68
CA ARG A 217 21.85 -5.14 -7.15
C ARG A 217 22.96 -5.02 -6.11
N SER A 218 23.96 -4.20 -6.36
CA SER A 218 25.05 -3.95 -5.41
C SER A 218 24.55 -3.41 -4.05
N ILE A 219 23.57 -2.50 -4.05
CA ILE A 219 22.95 -1.97 -2.82
C ILE A 219 22.14 -3.06 -2.13
N PHE A 220 21.36 -3.84 -2.89
CA PHE A 220 20.55 -4.94 -2.37
C PHE A 220 21.43 -5.99 -1.65
N GLU A 221 22.53 -6.39 -2.28
CA GLU A 221 23.49 -7.35 -1.73
C GLU A 221 24.23 -6.77 -0.51
N GLN A 222 24.78 -5.55 -0.61
CA GLN A 222 25.46 -4.87 0.51
C GLN A 222 24.55 -4.66 1.73
N SER A 223 23.25 -4.51 1.50
CA SER A 223 22.28 -4.35 2.59
C SER A 223 21.86 -5.66 3.25
N GLY A 224 22.34 -6.81 2.77
CA GLY A 224 22.05 -8.13 3.36
C GLY A 224 20.58 -8.54 3.26
N VAL A 225 19.87 -8.12 2.22
CA VAL A 225 18.43 -8.36 2.07
C VAL A 225 18.09 -9.84 1.96
N LEU A 226 18.90 -10.64 1.21
CA LEU A 226 18.66 -12.07 1.04
C LEU A 226 18.63 -12.83 2.38
N ASP A 227 19.50 -12.48 3.31
CA ASP A 227 19.53 -13.13 4.62
C ASP A 227 18.29 -12.75 5.45
N GLN A 228 17.86 -11.50 5.40
CA GLN A 228 16.63 -11.09 6.07
C GLN A 228 15.39 -11.78 5.47
N TRP A 229 15.39 -12.05 4.18
CA TRP A 229 14.29 -12.72 3.49
C TRP A 229 14.12 -14.20 3.86
N ARG A 230 15.09 -14.82 4.50
CA ARG A 230 15.00 -16.25 4.91
C ARG A 230 13.90 -16.52 5.93
N ASN A 231 13.55 -15.54 6.78
CA ASN A 231 12.66 -15.75 7.92
C ASN A 231 11.54 -14.70 8.03
N THR A 232 11.19 -14.02 6.93
CA THR A 232 10.22 -12.93 6.91
C THR A 232 8.97 -13.25 6.09
N VAL A 233 7.87 -12.56 6.41
CA VAL A 233 6.64 -12.59 5.58
C VAL A 233 6.65 -11.49 4.52
N SER A 234 7.25 -10.33 4.82
CA SER A 234 7.19 -9.14 4.01
C SER A 234 8.50 -8.88 3.29
N ASP A 235 8.49 -8.97 1.96
CA ASP A 235 9.60 -8.61 1.09
C ASP A 235 9.93 -7.12 1.18
N ASP A 236 8.92 -6.27 1.22
CA ASP A 236 8.98 -4.82 1.13
C ASP A 236 9.41 -4.15 2.46
N TYR A 237 8.80 -4.50 3.58
CA TYR A 237 9.24 -3.98 4.88
C TYR A 237 10.66 -4.44 5.23
N SER A 238 11.05 -5.67 4.89
CA SER A 238 12.41 -6.16 5.12
C SER A 238 13.43 -5.42 4.25
N LEU A 239 13.12 -5.17 2.98
CA LEU A 239 13.95 -4.35 2.09
C LEU A 239 14.05 -2.91 2.62
N THR A 240 12.93 -2.31 3.02
CA THR A 240 12.90 -0.96 3.61
C THR A 240 13.85 -0.87 4.81
N ARG A 241 13.74 -1.80 5.77
CA ARG A 241 14.59 -1.83 6.96
C ARG A 241 16.07 -2.05 6.64
N ALA A 242 16.36 -2.90 5.67
CA ALA A 242 17.72 -3.13 5.21
C ALA A 242 18.36 -1.86 4.63
N LEU A 243 17.62 -1.12 3.83
CA LEU A 243 18.07 0.16 3.27
C LEU A 243 18.23 1.23 4.35
N GLU A 244 17.27 1.36 5.28
CA GLU A 244 17.34 2.31 6.41
C GLU A 244 18.56 2.05 7.31
N ARG A 245 18.83 0.79 7.66
CA ARG A 245 20.02 0.39 8.46
C ARG A 245 21.34 0.77 7.78
N ASN A 246 21.35 0.85 6.46
CA ASN A 246 22.50 1.25 5.67
C ASN A 246 22.46 2.73 5.21
N ASN A 247 21.59 3.55 5.83
CA ASN A 247 21.39 4.97 5.50
C ASN A 247 21.16 5.23 4.00
N ARG A 248 20.43 4.33 3.32
CA ARG A 248 20.09 4.46 1.90
C ARG A 248 18.71 5.08 1.74
N SER A 249 18.62 6.12 0.92
CA SER A 249 17.35 6.80 0.63
C SER A 249 16.43 5.99 -0.27
N ILE A 250 15.13 6.09 -0.02
CA ILE A 250 14.08 5.54 -0.87
C ILE A 250 13.32 6.71 -1.46
N VAL A 251 13.19 6.75 -2.80
CA VAL A 251 12.53 7.84 -3.52
C VAL A 251 11.21 7.35 -4.11
N PHE A 252 10.12 8.05 -3.81
CA PHE A 252 8.81 7.80 -4.39
C PHE A 252 8.71 8.36 -5.81
N ILE A 253 8.20 7.56 -6.73
CA ILE A 253 8.01 7.92 -8.15
C ILE A 253 6.52 7.91 -8.48
N PRO A 254 5.81 9.04 -8.37
CA PRO A 254 4.37 9.11 -8.60
C PRO A 254 3.98 8.76 -10.04
N GLU A 255 4.83 9.01 -11.04
CA GLU A 255 4.61 8.65 -12.44
C GLU A 255 4.47 7.12 -12.65
N CYS A 256 4.93 6.36 -11.66
CA CYS A 256 4.86 4.89 -11.64
C CYS A 256 3.64 4.36 -10.90
N LEU A 257 2.69 5.18 -10.46
CA LEU A 257 1.47 4.67 -9.82
C LEU A 257 0.85 3.58 -10.67
N THR A 258 0.64 2.42 -10.05
CA THR A 258 0.20 1.21 -10.75
C THR A 258 -1.27 0.94 -10.47
N LEU A 259 -2.07 0.78 -11.52
CA LEU A 259 -3.49 0.43 -11.36
C LEU A 259 -3.62 -1.05 -11.04
N SER A 260 -4.35 -1.37 -9.98
CA SER A 260 -4.73 -2.74 -9.63
C SER A 260 -6.24 -2.87 -9.64
N TYR A 261 -6.76 -3.72 -10.50
CA TYR A 261 -8.19 -3.97 -10.63
C TYR A 261 -8.63 -5.02 -9.62
N VAL A 262 -9.58 -4.65 -8.76
CA VAL A 262 -9.96 -5.49 -7.63
C VAL A 262 -11.44 -5.84 -7.63
N GLU A 263 -11.71 -7.04 -7.17
CA GLU A 263 -13.05 -7.53 -6.82
C GLU A 263 -12.92 -8.41 -5.58
N THR A 264 -13.75 -8.19 -4.57
CA THR A 264 -13.70 -8.96 -3.33
C THR A 264 -15.07 -9.07 -2.67
N ASP A 265 -15.19 -10.03 -1.75
CA ASP A 265 -16.28 -10.16 -0.80
C ASP A 265 -15.86 -9.64 0.59
N PHE A 266 -16.76 -9.71 1.59
CA PHE A 266 -16.44 -9.27 2.95
C PHE A 266 -15.33 -10.08 3.61
N ARG A 267 -15.22 -11.36 3.31
CA ARG A 267 -14.16 -12.22 3.83
C ARG A 267 -12.82 -11.78 3.27
N GLY A 268 -12.72 -11.60 1.97
CA GLY A 268 -11.50 -11.14 1.31
C GLY A 268 -11.09 -9.73 1.75
N LEU A 269 -12.06 -8.81 1.94
CA LEU A 269 -11.83 -7.49 2.51
C LEU A 269 -11.15 -7.60 3.88
N LEU A 270 -11.71 -8.39 4.80
CA LEU A 270 -11.18 -8.53 6.16
C LEU A 270 -9.84 -9.28 6.18
N GLU A 271 -9.68 -10.34 5.37
CA GLU A 271 -8.42 -11.07 5.25
C GLU A 271 -7.31 -10.13 4.74
N PHE A 272 -7.58 -9.31 3.73
CA PHE A 272 -6.62 -8.36 3.18
C PHE A 272 -6.25 -7.27 4.21
N THR A 273 -7.25 -6.56 4.74
CA THR A 273 -7.02 -5.40 5.61
C THR A 273 -6.40 -5.79 6.96
N ASN A 274 -6.86 -6.89 7.57
CA ASN A 274 -6.26 -7.44 8.80
C ASN A 274 -4.81 -7.85 8.58
N ARG A 275 -4.50 -8.50 7.45
CA ARG A 275 -3.12 -8.87 7.11
C ARG A 275 -2.21 -7.64 7.01
N GLN A 276 -2.65 -6.58 6.31
CA GLN A 276 -1.84 -5.38 6.16
C GLN A 276 -1.57 -4.72 7.51
N ILE A 277 -2.58 -4.57 8.36
CA ILE A 277 -2.42 -3.94 9.68
C ILE A 277 -1.57 -4.79 10.62
N LEU A 278 -1.70 -6.13 10.58
CA LEU A 278 -0.86 -7.00 11.38
C LEU A 278 0.62 -6.97 10.92
N ILE A 279 0.87 -6.99 9.61
CA ILE A 279 2.23 -6.82 9.08
C ILE A 279 2.78 -5.45 9.51
N THR A 280 2.01 -4.37 9.37
CA THR A 280 2.44 -3.03 9.82
C THR A 280 2.76 -3.00 11.31
N ARG A 281 1.96 -3.66 12.16
CA ARG A 281 2.25 -3.76 13.60
C ARG A 281 3.59 -4.42 13.89
N VAL A 282 3.91 -5.50 13.17
CA VAL A 282 5.13 -6.27 13.42
C VAL A 282 6.37 -5.56 12.85
N TYR A 283 6.26 -4.97 11.65
CA TYR A 283 7.41 -4.44 10.92
C TYR A 283 7.60 -2.93 11.06
N ALA A 284 6.53 -2.18 11.34
CA ALA A 284 6.51 -0.72 11.40
C ALA A 284 5.66 -0.19 12.57
N GLU A 285 5.97 -0.62 13.80
CA GLU A 285 5.24 -0.25 15.03
C GLU A 285 5.13 1.27 15.20
N LYS A 286 6.19 2.02 14.81
CA LYS A 286 6.19 3.49 14.86
C LYS A 286 5.18 4.15 13.92
N VAL A 287 4.67 3.43 12.92
CA VAL A 287 3.57 3.85 12.05
C VAL A 287 2.25 3.33 12.60
N TRP A 288 2.23 2.07 13.05
CA TRP A 288 1.03 1.40 13.55
C TRP A 288 0.43 2.09 14.77
N ALA A 289 1.23 2.42 15.79
CA ALA A 289 0.72 2.94 17.06
C ALA A 289 0.06 4.33 16.92
N PRO A 290 0.69 5.35 16.28
CA PRO A 290 0.01 6.63 16.04
C PRO A 290 -1.25 6.47 15.17
N ALA A 291 -1.20 5.63 14.13
CA ALA A 291 -2.36 5.39 13.29
C ALA A 291 -3.53 4.77 14.08
N ALA A 292 -3.26 3.79 14.96
CA ALA A 292 -4.28 3.19 15.81
C ALA A 292 -4.95 4.24 16.72
N VAL A 293 -4.14 5.10 17.36
CA VAL A 293 -4.65 6.15 18.25
C VAL A 293 -5.49 7.17 17.48
N THR A 294 -5.01 7.67 16.36
CA THR A 294 -5.75 8.70 15.59
C THR A 294 -7.08 8.18 15.04
N HIS A 295 -7.11 6.95 14.51
CA HIS A 295 -8.38 6.37 14.03
C HIS A 295 -9.35 6.09 15.18
N LEU A 296 -8.85 5.66 16.34
CA LEU A 296 -9.69 5.46 17.53
C LEU A 296 -10.30 6.79 18.01
N LEU A 297 -9.48 7.85 18.13
CA LEU A 297 -9.96 9.18 18.55
C LEU A 297 -11.01 9.73 17.57
N TYR A 298 -10.78 9.59 16.26
CA TYR A 298 -11.76 9.96 15.24
C TYR A 298 -13.11 9.24 15.45
N CYS A 299 -13.10 7.92 15.62
CA CYS A 299 -14.32 7.15 15.86
C CYS A 299 -15.02 7.57 17.15
N LEU A 300 -14.26 7.79 18.24
CA LEU A 300 -14.80 8.26 19.51
C LEU A 300 -15.44 9.65 19.39
N THR A 301 -14.79 10.57 18.70
CA THR A 301 -15.32 11.93 18.46
C THR A 301 -16.68 11.88 17.75
N LEU A 302 -16.78 11.08 16.67
CA LEU A 302 -18.02 10.94 15.94
C LEU A 302 -19.11 10.30 16.79
N LEU A 303 -18.81 9.21 17.51
CA LEU A 303 -19.78 8.51 18.36
C LEU A 303 -20.28 9.41 19.48
N LEU A 304 -19.39 10.12 20.20
CA LEU A 304 -19.76 11.04 21.26
C LEU A 304 -20.59 12.21 20.73
N GLY A 305 -20.22 12.79 19.60
CA GLY A 305 -20.96 13.86 18.97
C GLY A 305 -22.38 13.45 18.61
N VAL A 306 -22.55 12.29 17.95
CA VAL A 306 -23.88 11.76 17.60
C VAL A 306 -24.71 11.47 18.87
N LEU A 307 -24.11 10.88 19.90
CA LEU A 307 -24.80 10.63 21.18
C LEU A 307 -25.23 11.92 21.87
N LEU A 308 -24.39 12.96 21.85
CA LEU A 308 -24.72 14.27 22.43
C LEU A 308 -25.83 14.97 21.65
N ILE A 309 -25.86 14.86 20.31
CA ILE A 309 -26.93 15.40 19.46
C ILE A 309 -28.26 14.67 19.73
N GLY A 310 -28.23 13.34 19.92
CA GLY A 310 -29.44 12.50 20.13
C GLY A 310 -29.95 12.48 21.58
N SER A 311 -29.28 13.12 22.54
CA SER A 311 -29.71 13.11 23.94
C SER A 311 -30.84 14.09 24.20
N ASP A 312 -31.90 13.68 24.94
CA ASP A 312 -33.12 14.45 25.24
C ASP A 312 -32.93 15.75 26.05
N SER A 313 -31.69 16.10 26.40
CA SER A 313 -31.37 17.32 27.14
C SER A 313 -31.30 18.58 26.26
N PHE A 314 -32.13 18.65 25.22
CA PHE A 314 -32.08 19.65 24.13
C PHE A 314 -32.30 21.10 24.53
N GLU A 315 -33.07 21.34 25.60
CA GLU A 315 -33.53 22.72 25.91
C GLU A 315 -32.43 23.68 26.42
N GLN A 316 -31.23 23.15 26.76
CA GLN A 316 -30.15 24.00 27.33
C GLN A 316 -28.80 23.85 26.63
N ARG A 317 -28.66 23.10 25.50
CA ARG A 317 -27.38 22.86 24.86
C ARG A 317 -27.23 23.52 23.50
N PRO A 318 -26.04 23.99 23.16
CA PRO A 318 -25.77 24.56 21.82
C PRO A 318 -25.64 23.43 20.78
N VAL A 319 -26.72 22.70 20.48
CA VAL A 319 -26.76 21.56 19.54
C VAL A 319 -26.10 21.88 18.20
N PHE A 320 -26.26 23.10 17.72
CA PHE A 320 -25.64 23.57 16.48
C PHE A 320 -24.11 23.48 16.56
N HIS A 321 -23.49 23.89 17.67
CA HIS A 321 -22.03 23.83 17.83
C HIS A 321 -21.55 22.37 17.92
N ILE A 322 -22.27 21.52 18.64
CA ILE A 322 -21.94 20.08 18.74
C ILE A 322 -22.04 19.43 17.36
N ALA A 323 -23.12 19.69 16.61
CA ALA A 323 -23.27 19.20 15.26
C ALA A 323 -22.13 19.69 14.33
N MET A 324 -21.85 20.99 14.35
CA MET A 324 -20.76 21.57 13.56
C MET A 324 -19.41 20.89 13.87
N LEU A 325 -19.06 20.74 15.15
CA LEU A 325 -17.79 20.11 15.57
C LEU A 325 -17.75 18.62 15.27
N THR A 326 -18.90 17.93 15.27
CA THR A 326 -19.00 16.51 14.90
C THR A 326 -18.76 16.31 13.40
N PHE A 327 -19.33 17.16 12.55
CA PHE A 327 -19.30 16.96 11.10
C PHE A 327 -18.13 17.67 10.40
N LEU A 328 -17.48 18.64 11.03
CA LEU A 328 -16.32 19.33 10.44
C LEU A 328 -15.14 18.38 10.15
N PRO A 329 -14.74 17.41 11.00
CA PRO A 329 -13.73 16.42 10.66
C PRO A 329 -14.06 15.60 9.41
N LEU A 330 -15.35 15.28 9.16
CA LEU A 330 -15.79 14.60 7.95
C LEU A 330 -15.55 15.45 6.71
N LEU A 331 -15.88 16.73 6.78
CA LEU A 331 -15.63 17.69 5.68
C LEU A 331 -14.14 17.82 5.40
N LEU A 332 -13.30 17.96 6.43
CA LEU A 332 -11.83 18.02 6.28
C LEU A 332 -11.28 16.74 5.64
N SER A 333 -11.80 15.58 6.02
CA SER A 333 -11.44 14.29 5.41
C SER A 333 -11.83 14.24 3.92
N ALA A 334 -13.00 14.72 3.55
CA ALA A 334 -13.44 14.78 2.15
C ALA A 334 -12.59 15.75 1.31
N ILE A 335 -12.24 16.92 1.86
CA ILE A 335 -11.34 17.89 1.21
C ILE A 335 -9.96 17.25 0.98
N ARG A 336 -9.37 16.65 2.01
CA ARG A 336 -8.09 15.95 1.91
C ARG A 336 -8.13 14.86 0.84
N SER A 337 -9.20 14.09 0.80
CA SER A 337 -9.39 13.01 -0.17
C SER A 337 -9.53 13.51 -1.61
N SER A 338 -10.19 14.67 -1.79
CA SER A 338 -10.31 15.34 -3.09
C SER A 338 -8.95 15.82 -3.60
N ILE A 339 -8.14 16.42 -2.74
CA ILE A 339 -6.77 16.88 -3.09
C ILE A 339 -5.90 15.68 -3.48
N ARG A 340 -5.96 14.58 -2.73
CA ARG A 340 -5.27 13.33 -3.07
C ARG A 340 -5.68 12.80 -4.44
N LEU A 341 -6.99 12.78 -4.72
CA LEU A 341 -7.52 12.31 -6.00
C LEU A 341 -7.02 13.14 -7.18
N ILE A 342 -6.88 14.46 -7.01
CA ILE A 342 -6.27 15.35 -8.00
C ILE A 342 -4.84 14.87 -8.30
N GLY A 343 -4.00 14.70 -7.29
CA GLY A 343 -2.62 14.28 -7.50
C GLY A 343 -2.49 12.90 -8.14
N VAL A 344 -3.34 11.94 -7.76
CA VAL A 344 -3.37 10.61 -8.41
C VAL A 344 -3.77 10.72 -9.87
N THR A 345 -4.79 11.50 -10.21
CA THR A 345 -5.23 11.66 -11.61
C THR A 345 -4.24 12.45 -12.48
N GLU A 346 -3.45 13.34 -11.87
CA GLU A 346 -2.33 14.00 -12.54
C GLU A 346 -1.16 13.00 -12.78
N ALA A 347 -0.88 12.13 -11.83
CA ALA A 347 0.18 11.12 -11.95
C ALA A 347 -0.12 10.04 -13.00
N VAL A 348 -1.40 9.68 -13.19
CA VAL A 348 -1.84 8.66 -14.17
C VAL A 348 -2.92 9.21 -15.11
N PRO A 349 -2.58 10.17 -15.99
CA PRO A 349 -3.56 10.93 -16.78
C PRO A 349 -4.40 10.05 -17.71
N ALA A 350 -3.84 8.94 -18.22
CA ALA A 350 -4.56 8.00 -19.07
C ALA A 350 -5.74 7.31 -18.34
N ALA A 351 -5.64 7.17 -17.01
CA ALA A 351 -6.69 6.57 -16.19
C ALA A 351 -7.67 7.60 -15.58
N ARG A 352 -7.43 8.90 -15.77
CA ARG A 352 -8.24 9.96 -15.18
C ARG A 352 -9.74 9.79 -15.39
N PRO A 353 -10.26 9.49 -16.62
CA PRO A 353 -11.71 9.32 -16.81
C PRO A 353 -12.28 8.17 -15.96
N LEU A 354 -11.56 7.06 -15.86
CA LEU A 354 -11.95 5.89 -15.07
C LEU A 354 -11.96 6.21 -13.56
N ILE A 355 -10.91 6.85 -13.05
CA ILE A 355 -10.78 7.21 -11.64
C ILE A 355 -11.84 8.25 -11.26
N MET A 356 -12.07 9.26 -12.10
CA MET A 356 -13.06 10.30 -11.85
C MET A 356 -14.50 9.76 -11.93
N GLY A 357 -14.78 8.76 -12.76
CA GLY A 357 -16.07 8.07 -12.77
C GLY A 357 -16.39 7.34 -11.46
N GLN A 358 -15.37 7.06 -10.65
CA GLN A 358 -15.48 6.42 -9.34
C GLN A 358 -15.08 7.36 -8.18
N ALA A 359 -15.01 8.67 -8.41
CA ALA A 359 -14.50 9.66 -7.44
C ALA A 359 -15.20 9.60 -6.07
N TRP A 360 -16.51 9.33 -6.06
CA TRP A 360 -17.30 9.22 -4.83
C TRP A 360 -16.74 8.16 -3.86
N ILE A 361 -16.16 7.06 -4.37
CA ILE A 361 -15.53 5.99 -3.56
C ILE A 361 -14.38 6.56 -2.75
N TYR A 362 -13.53 7.35 -3.41
CA TYR A 362 -12.29 7.88 -2.82
C TYR A 362 -12.49 9.16 -2.02
N ILE A 363 -13.63 9.85 -2.17
CA ILE A 363 -13.93 11.11 -1.46
C ILE A 363 -14.86 10.87 -0.28
N LEU A 364 -15.94 10.10 -0.45
CA LEU A 364 -16.98 9.96 0.57
C LEU A 364 -16.74 8.77 1.51
N LEU A 365 -16.33 7.61 0.98
CA LEU A 365 -16.13 6.43 1.83
C LEU A 365 -14.99 6.55 2.85
N PRO A 366 -13.89 7.31 2.61
CA PRO A 366 -12.86 7.52 3.62
C PRO A 366 -13.34 8.11 4.94
N VAL A 367 -14.53 8.70 4.96
CA VAL A 367 -15.19 9.15 6.19
C VAL A 367 -15.54 7.97 7.12
N PHE A 368 -15.88 6.83 6.56
CA PHE A 368 -16.27 5.60 7.31
C PHE A 368 -15.13 4.60 7.47
N VAL A 369 -14.10 4.71 6.65
CA VAL A 369 -12.94 3.82 6.66
C VAL A 369 -12.22 3.75 8.02
N PRO A 370 -12.15 4.81 8.86
CA PRO A 370 -11.57 4.73 10.20
C PRO A 370 -12.17 3.66 11.10
N PHE A 371 -13.47 3.36 10.97
CA PHE A 371 -14.11 2.27 11.72
C PHE A 371 -13.56 0.90 11.33
N LEU A 372 -13.32 0.68 10.03
CA LEU A 372 -12.69 -0.55 9.54
C LEU A 372 -11.22 -0.63 10.02
N TYR A 373 -10.49 0.49 10.01
CA TYR A 373 -9.14 0.54 10.57
C TYR A 373 -9.11 0.17 12.05
N VAL A 374 -10.02 0.71 12.88
CA VAL A 374 -10.11 0.36 14.31
C VAL A 374 -10.35 -1.13 14.50
N MET A 375 -11.26 -1.74 13.72
CA MET A 375 -11.47 -3.20 13.73
C MET A 375 -10.18 -3.97 13.40
N ASN A 376 -9.45 -3.53 12.38
CA ASN A 376 -8.19 -4.16 11.97
C ASN A 376 -7.10 -3.97 13.05
N PHE A 377 -7.01 -2.80 13.69
CA PHE A 377 -6.08 -2.56 14.80
C PHE A 377 -6.39 -3.49 15.98
N VAL A 378 -7.66 -3.60 16.39
CA VAL A 378 -8.07 -4.53 17.45
C VAL A 378 -7.73 -5.97 17.08
N ASN A 379 -8.06 -6.41 15.85
CA ASN A 379 -7.70 -7.74 15.37
C ASN A 379 -6.19 -7.98 15.48
N SER A 380 -5.37 -7.02 15.09
CA SER A 380 -3.91 -7.14 15.14
C SER A 380 -3.35 -7.26 16.56
N LEU A 381 -4.07 -6.79 17.59
CA LEU A 381 -3.70 -6.98 19.01
C LEU A 381 -4.01 -8.40 19.52
N VAL A 382 -5.08 -9.01 18.99
CA VAL A 382 -5.57 -10.31 19.44
C VAL A 382 -4.85 -11.48 18.78
N THR A 383 -4.42 -11.32 17.52
CA THR A 383 -3.78 -12.41 16.77
C THR A 383 -2.41 -12.01 16.21
N ARG A 384 -1.58 -13.04 15.97
CA ARG A 384 -0.34 -12.93 15.20
C ARG A 384 -0.38 -13.76 13.91
N LYS A 385 -1.56 -14.32 13.57
CA LYS A 385 -1.73 -15.20 12.42
C LYS A 385 -2.38 -14.44 11.26
N ILE A 386 -1.83 -14.63 10.07
CA ILE A 386 -2.39 -14.15 8.81
C ILE A 386 -2.67 -15.31 7.87
N ARG A 387 -3.66 -15.13 7.01
CA ARG A 387 -3.88 -15.95 5.82
C ARG A 387 -3.46 -15.17 4.59
N TRP A 388 -2.72 -15.84 3.70
CA TRP A 388 -2.30 -15.25 2.45
C TRP A 388 -2.24 -16.31 1.35
N ARG A 389 -3.16 -16.20 0.38
CA ARG A 389 -3.24 -17.11 -0.78
C ARG A 389 -3.13 -18.58 -0.40
N GLY A 390 -4.04 -19.05 0.44
CA GLY A 390 -4.14 -20.44 0.87
C GLY A 390 -3.13 -20.90 1.91
N MET A 391 -2.13 -20.08 2.22
CA MET A 391 -1.16 -20.38 3.28
C MET A 391 -1.42 -19.56 4.54
N ALA A 392 -1.03 -20.11 5.66
CA ALA A 392 -1.13 -19.44 6.95
C ALA A 392 0.25 -19.22 7.56
N TYR A 393 0.43 -18.04 8.11
CA TYR A 393 1.68 -17.61 8.72
C TYR A 393 1.43 -17.05 10.11
N GLU A 394 2.30 -17.38 11.05
CA GLU A 394 2.37 -16.77 12.37
C GLU A 394 3.60 -15.86 12.43
N LEU A 395 3.38 -14.57 12.71
CA LEU A 395 4.42 -13.57 12.77
C LEU A 395 4.93 -13.45 14.22
N MET A 396 6.05 -14.10 14.53
CA MET A 396 6.66 -14.06 15.85
C MET A 396 7.51 -12.81 16.05
N GLY A 397 8.04 -12.24 14.96
CA GLY A 397 8.85 -11.03 14.92
C GLY A 397 9.18 -10.64 13.48
N THR A 398 10.02 -9.61 13.33
CA THR A 398 10.40 -9.10 12.01
C THR A 398 11.32 -10.03 11.22
N GLU A 399 11.99 -10.95 11.91
CA GLU A 399 12.95 -11.92 11.36
C GLU A 399 12.59 -13.33 11.83
N GLN A 400 11.33 -13.55 12.19
CA GLN A 400 10.86 -14.85 12.66
C GLN A 400 9.41 -15.10 12.24
N THR A 401 9.24 -15.99 11.29
CA THR A 401 7.95 -16.40 10.74
C THR A 401 7.81 -17.91 10.83
N ARG A 402 6.62 -18.39 11.16
CA ARG A 402 6.27 -19.80 11.14
C ARG A 402 5.14 -20.03 10.13
N ILE A 403 5.30 -21.02 9.28
CA ILE A 403 4.20 -21.53 8.47
C ILE A 403 3.37 -22.45 9.38
N VAL A 404 2.06 -22.22 9.44
CA VAL A 404 1.14 -22.98 10.31
C VAL A 404 0.06 -23.64 9.47
N SER A 405 -0.37 -24.84 9.85
CA SER A 405 -1.59 -25.45 9.31
C SER A 405 -2.81 -24.84 10.00
N PHE A 406 -3.90 -24.64 9.28
CA PHE A 406 -5.22 -24.32 9.84
C PHE A 406 -6.07 -25.57 9.89
#